data_7dcbaeb487d7b2746933aa560ff12c6c
#
_entry.id   7dcbaeb487d7b2746933aa560ff12c6c
#
_cell.length_a   1.000
_cell.length_b   1.000
_cell.length_c   1.000
_cell.angle_alpha   90.00
_cell.angle_beta   90.00
_cell.angle_gamma   90.00
#
_symmetry.space_group_name_H-M   'P 1'
#
loop_
_entity.id
_entity.type
_entity.pdbx_description
1 polymer ?
#
loop_
_entity_poly.entity_id
_entity_poly.type
_entity_poly.pdbx_seq_one_letter_code
_entity_poly.pdbx_strand_id
1 'polypeptide(L)'
;SDLAVCLLRLLEVLEWSGRERHLAEAMPHFIPNLDLEGFRETLANLNLGSRPVRVRHDRIDSNHIPCLFVPDNQAAPVRIIIEADVDGYKIYDGTYRFFRRASGKGINGTAYVVKPVDRAAQEKKSRGQTWAAPLIGRFRALVGQVLVLTLLFNVLSLAMPLFMMSIYDRVIPSASINQLLFLFSGVIFAIAMETALRRLRVRAMAYLAGRIDYLVGRSAFERILFLPLAMLEHEPLGAQLSQLQEFESLREFFAGPLGEALLDLPFVVIYLAVIAALGGWLVLVPVVAGLAYVISGLAISAVTKHFAAAGNEQRAEQQKFLIQAVSGMRAIKFAGSEDVWLRRYRDLSAASSLREFNLACQNNSVQTISRIITLASGIALVGFGAIGVMDGAITIGALIASMALVWRALSPLQSGFMTLNRLGQIKSSLQQINHLMRLPTERIPGQVPFSQRIKGRITFNGVVHRFTNDAEPAIMGVTFSVEPGEVVAITGPNGSGKSTLVNLAAGLYQPTMGAIMIDGIDVRQIDPIDLRQNIALVPQTTELTYGTVAQYLRLA
;
A
#
# COMPACT_ATOMS: atom_id res chain seq x y z
N SER A 1 1.24 19.26 -43.64
CA SER A 1 0.94 20.43 -42.77
C SER A 1 2.15 20.78 -41.92
N ASP A 2 2.29 22.03 -41.55
CA ASP A 2 3.38 22.54 -40.68
C ASP A 2 3.45 21.79 -39.35
N LEU A 3 2.31 21.34 -38.85
CA LEU A 3 2.20 20.56 -37.63
C LEU A 3 2.81 19.17 -37.73
N ALA A 4 2.73 18.50 -38.87
CA ALA A 4 3.36 17.20 -39.06
C ALA A 4 4.90 17.29 -39.00
N VAL A 5 5.47 18.36 -39.59
CA VAL A 5 6.91 18.62 -39.53
C VAL A 5 7.33 19.01 -38.10
N CYS A 6 6.51 19.81 -37.41
CA CYS A 6 6.71 20.15 -36.01
C CYS A 6 6.64 18.91 -35.11
N LEU A 7 5.74 17.95 -35.37
CA LEU A 7 5.64 16.74 -34.57
C LEU A 7 6.95 15.93 -34.57
N LEU A 8 7.51 15.67 -35.76
CA LEU A 8 8.75 14.92 -35.90
C LEU A 8 9.90 15.60 -35.17
N ARG A 9 10.02 16.92 -35.31
CA ARG A 9 11.08 17.68 -34.63
C ARG A 9 10.89 17.77 -33.11
N LEU A 10 9.65 17.85 -32.66
CA LEU A 10 9.36 17.84 -31.23
C LEU A 10 9.71 16.48 -30.60
N LEU A 11 9.43 15.38 -31.29
CA LEU A 11 9.78 14.03 -30.85
C LEU A 11 11.31 13.82 -30.78
N GLU A 12 12.06 14.38 -31.75
CA GLU A 12 13.54 14.38 -31.71
C GLU A 12 14.07 15.15 -30.49
N VAL A 13 13.53 16.36 -30.21
CA VAL A 13 13.94 17.18 -29.06
C VAL A 13 13.61 16.51 -27.73
N LEU A 14 12.54 15.73 -27.70
CA LEU A 14 12.12 14.95 -26.52
C LEU A 14 12.89 13.63 -26.39
N GLU A 15 13.86 13.35 -27.28
CA GLU A 15 14.62 12.09 -27.31
C GLU A 15 13.70 10.83 -27.33
N TRP A 16 12.59 10.93 -28.06
CA TRP A 16 11.63 9.84 -28.13
C TRP A 16 12.25 8.62 -28.80
N SER A 17 12.33 7.50 -28.09
CA SER A 17 13.04 6.27 -28.52
C SER A 17 12.14 5.26 -29.24
N GLY A 18 10.92 5.63 -29.66
CA GLY A 18 10.01 4.76 -30.38
C GLY A 18 10.43 4.49 -31.83
N ARG A 19 9.91 3.38 -32.41
CA ARG A 19 10.14 3.05 -33.83
C ARG A 19 9.17 3.81 -34.72
N GLU A 20 9.55 4.07 -35.97
CA GLU A 20 8.70 4.73 -36.99
C GLU A 20 7.31 4.09 -37.12
N ARG A 21 7.24 2.77 -36.98
CA ARG A 21 5.97 2.03 -36.98
C ARG A 21 5.01 2.48 -35.87
N HIS A 22 5.51 2.72 -34.65
CA HIS A 22 4.69 3.20 -33.52
C HIS A 22 4.16 4.61 -33.77
N LEU A 23 4.94 5.45 -34.47
CA LEU A 23 4.49 6.77 -34.88
C LEU A 23 3.38 6.68 -35.93
N ALA A 24 3.55 5.80 -36.93
CA ALA A 24 2.55 5.57 -37.96
C ALA A 24 1.22 5.02 -37.40
N GLU A 25 1.29 4.11 -36.41
CA GLU A 25 0.12 3.58 -35.71
C GLU A 25 -0.54 4.61 -34.76
N ALA A 26 0.21 5.57 -34.25
CA ALA A 26 -0.30 6.64 -33.38
C ALA A 26 -0.96 7.79 -34.16
N MET A 27 -0.67 7.93 -35.44
CA MET A 27 -1.27 8.98 -36.29
C MET A 27 -2.70 8.62 -36.71
N PRO A 28 -3.61 9.62 -36.79
CA PRO A 28 -4.98 9.39 -37.22
C PRO A 28 -5.02 8.95 -38.69
N HIS A 29 -5.65 7.80 -38.98
CA HIS A 29 -5.59 7.10 -40.29
C HIS A 29 -6.36 7.79 -41.42
N PHE A 30 -7.21 8.78 -41.17
CA PHE A 30 -8.12 9.34 -42.15
C PHE A 30 -8.01 10.88 -42.36
N ILE A 31 -7.01 11.52 -41.78
CA ILE A 31 -6.85 12.97 -41.90
C ILE A 31 -5.72 13.28 -42.90
N PRO A 32 -6.00 13.89 -44.07
CA PRO A 32 -4.98 14.18 -45.08
C PRO A 32 -3.97 15.24 -44.61
N ASN A 33 -4.35 16.10 -43.68
CA ASN A 33 -3.50 17.11 -43.05
C ASN A 33 -3.63 17.04 -41.54
N LEU A 34 -2.49 16.86 -40.85
CA LEU A 34 -2.47 16.89 -39.40
C LEU A 34 -2.89 18.29 -38.92
N ASP A 35 -4.00 18.37 -38.22
CA ASP A 35 -4.47 19.55 -37.50
C ASP A 35 -3.98 19.56 -36.04
N LEU A 36 -4.32 20.58 -35.26
CA LEU A 36 -3.89 20.68 -33.87
C LEU A 36 -4.50 19.58 -32.99
N GLU A 37 -5.72 19.14 -33.28
CA GLU A 37 -6.40 18.08 -32.57
C GLU A 37 -5.71 16.74 -32.84
N GLY A 38 -5.48 16.41 -34.10
CA GLY A 38 -4.74 15.20 -34.51
C GLY A 38 -3.28 15.18 -34.00
N PHE A 39 -2.63 16.37 -33.93
CA PHE A 39 -1.31 16.50 -33.32
C PHE A 39 -1.33 16.09 -31.83
N ARG A 40 -2.31 16.57 -31.05
CA ARG A 40 -2.46 16.26 -29.64
C ARG A 40 -2.90 14.81 -29.41
N GLU A 41 -3.75 14.28 -30.27
CA GLU A 41 -4.12 12.85 -30.27
C GLU A 41 -2.90 11.95 -30.49
N THR A 42 -2.08 12.28 -31.48
CA THR A 42 -0.83 11.53 -31.74
C THR A 42 0.10 11.56 -30.53
N LEU A 43 0.27 12.73 -29.89
CA LEU A 43 1.06 12.84 -28.66
C LEU A 43 0.48 11.97 -27.53
N ALA A 44 -0.85 11.97 -27.36
CA ALA A 44 -1.50 11.15 -26.34
C ALA A 44 -1.30 9.64 -26.59
N ASN A 45 -1.42 9.21 -27.85
CA ASN A 45 -1.18 7.83 -28.27
C ASN A 45 0.28 7.40 -28.05
N LEU A 46 1.23 8.35 -28.13
CA LEU A 46 2.64 8.14 -27.83
C LEU A 46 2.98 8.28 -26.34
N ASN A 47 1.98 8.39 -25.46
CA ASN A 47 2.15 8.64 -24.01
C ASN A 47 2.86 9.96 -23.68
N LEU A 48 2.69 10.97 -24.52
CA LEU A 48 3.17 12.33 -24.30
C LEU A 48 1.99 13.23 -23.93
N GLY A 49 2.03 13.84 -22.76
CA GLY A 49 1.02 14.81 -22.34
C GLY A 49 1.25 16.16 -22.99
N SER A 50 0.20 16.79 -23.54
CA SER A 50 0.26 18.15 -24.08
C SER A 50 -0.63 19.10 -23.27
N ARG A 51 -0.03 20.07 -22.57
CA ARG A 51 -0.76 21.02 -21.74
C ARG A 51 -0.82 22.40 -22.39
N PRO A 52 -2.01 22.97 -22.62
CA PRO A 52 -2.12 24.33 -23.10
C PRO A 52 -1.89 25.33 -21.96
N VAL A 53 -1.04 26.34 -22.21
CA VAL A 53 -0.79 27.48 -21.32
C VAL A 53 -0.87 28.74 -22.15
N ARG A 54 -1.78 29.67 -21.82
CA ARG A 54 -1.83 30.96 -22.48
C ARG A 54 -0.66 31.83 -22.00
N VAL A 55 0.21 32.15 -22.90
CA VAL A 55 1.42 32.94 -22.60
C VAL A 55 1.75 33.88 -23.76
N ARG A 56 2.41 34.96 -23.43
CA ARG A 56 3.06 35.80 -24.43
C ARG A 56 4.42 35.21 -24.78
N HIS A 57 4.77 35.18 -26.05
CA HIS A 57 5.98 34.57 -26.58
C HIS A 57 7.27 35.03 -25.88
N ASP A 58 7.31 36.25 -25.34
CA ASP A 58 8.44 36.84 -24.63
C ASP A 58 8.49 36.54 -23.12
N ARG A 59 7.52 35.78 -22.57
CA ARG A 59 7.41 35.42 -21.14
C ARG A 59 7.18 33.93 -20.93
N ILE A 60 7.81 33.09 -21.72
CA ILE A 60 7.73 31.64 -21.54
C ILE A 60 8.81 31.23 -20.54
N ASP A 61 8.37 30.65 -19.42
CA ASP A 61 9.25 30.13 -18.37
C ASP A 61 10.03 28.91 -18.90
N SER A 62 11.29 28.78 -18.49
CA SER A 62 12.15 27.61 -18.79
C SER A 62 11.49 26.27 -18.43
N ASN A 63 10.62 26.24 -17.40
CA ASN A 63 9.85 25.05 -17.00
C ASN A 63 8.80 24.61 -18.03
N HIS A 64 8.46 25.45 -19.00
CA HIS A 64 7.49 25.20 -20.06
C HIS A 64 8.13 24.78 -21.39
N ILE A 65 9.43 24.59 -21.43
CA ILE A 65 10.18 24.17 -22.61
C ILE A 65 10.54 22.66 -22.48
N PRO A 66 10.47 21.86 -23.57
CA PRO A 66 10.04 22.22 -24.92
C PRO A 66 8.52 22.32 -25.05
N CYS A 67 8.06 23.26 -25.90
CA CYS A 67 6.63 23.45 -26.17
C CYS A 67 6.35 23.80 -27.62
N LEU A 68 5.13 23.45 -28.08
CA LEU A 68 4.57 23.93 -29.34
C LEU A 68 3.84 25.25 -29.09
N PHE A 69 4.27 26.33 -29.70
CA PHE A 69 3.62 27.64 -29.61
C PHE A 69 2.73 27.89 -30.81
N VAL A 70 1.43 28.07 -30.55
CA VAL A 70 0.40 28.40 -31.56
C VAL A 70 -0.02 29.85 -31.32
N PRO A 71 0.28 30.78 -32.25
CA PRO A 71 -0.15 32.17 -32.16
C PRO A 71 -1.66 32.30 -32.27
N ASP A 72 -2.25 33.31 -31.57
CA ASP A 72 -3.69 33.63 -31.70
C ASP A 72 -4.01 34.19 -33.09
N ASN A 73 -3.04 34.76 -33.79
CA ASN A 73 -3.18 35.21 -35.17
C ASN A 73 -2.89 34.04 -36.13
N GLN A 74 -3.91 33.55 -36.83
CA GLN A 74 -3.84 32.44 -37.78
C GLN A 74 -2.86 32.64 -38.94
N ALA A 75 -2.43 33.90 -39.22
CA ALA A 75 -1.46 34.21 -40.26
C ALA A 75 0.00 33.97 -39.81
N ALA A 76 0.25 33.76 -38.53
CA ALA A 76 1.59 33.51 -38.01
C ALA A 76 1.89 32.00 -37.93
N PRO A 77 3.12 31.56 -38.30
CA PRO A 77 3.48 30.14 -38.33
C PRO A 77 3.50 29.53 -36.92
N VAL A 78 3.17 28.26 -36.83
CA VAL A 78 3.34 27.44 -35.63
C VAL A 78 4.82 27.22 -35.38
N ARG A 79 5.26 27.31 -34.12
CA ARG A 79 6.67 27.24 -33.74
C ARG A 79 6.89 26.26 -32.61
N ILE A 80 8.03 25.56 -32.63
CA ILE A 80 8.51 24.80 -31.47
C ILE A 80 9.55 25.67 -30.76
N ILE A 81 9.36 25.83 -29.47
CA ILE A 81 10.36 26.49 -28.60
C ILE A 81 11.14 25.39 -27.90
N ILE A 82 12.45 25.37 -28.15
CA ILE A 82 13.33 24.26 -27.73
C ILE A 82 14.16 24.64 -26.52
N GLU A 83 14.67 25.89 -26.48
CA GLU A 83 15.61 26.33 -25.49
C GLU A 83 15.43 27.85 -25.24
N ALA A 84 15.53 28.25 -23.96
CA ALA A 84 15.57 29.67 -23.59
C ALA A 84 17.02 30.05 -23.29
N ASP A 85 17.49 31.12 -23.92
CA ASP A 85 18.79 31.70 -23.72
C ASP A 85 18.67 33.14 -23.18
N VAL A 86 19.73 33.71 -22.66
CA VAL A 86 19.73 35.07 -22.07
C VAL A 86 19.28 36.13 -23.10
N ASP A 87 19.50 35.90 -24.39
CA ASP A 87 19.21 36.82 -25.50
C ASP A 87 17.96 36.46 -26.33
N GLY A 88 17.19 35.42 -25.94
CA GLY A 88 15.99 35.00 -26.66
C GLY A 88 15.75 33.51 -26.66
N TYR A 89 14.86 33.06 -27.57
CA TYR A 89 14.46 31.65 -27.67
C TYR A 89 15.04 31.01 -28.94
N LYS A 90 15.50 29.79 -28.83
CA LYS A 90 15.80 28.93 -29.98
C LYS A 90 14.49 28.29 -30.43
N ILE A 91 14.01 28.68 -31.59
CA ILE A 91 12.74 28.24 -32.15
C ILE A 91 12.95 27.44 -33.43
N TYR A 92 12.07 26.48 -33.66
CA TYR A 92 11.91 25.82 -34.94
C TYR A 92 10.61 26.30 -35.58
N ASP A 93 10.71 26.83 -36.79
CA ASP A 93 9.58 27.37 -37.55
C ASP A 93 9.05 26.27 -38.49
N GLY A 94 7.77 25.86 -38.30
CA GLY A 94 7.16 24.78 -39.06
C GLY A 94 7.02 25.07 -40.56
N THR A 95 6.81 26.34 -40.91
CA THR A 95 6.60 26.76 -42.31
C THR A 95 7.93 26.83 -43.06
N TYR A 96 8.94 27.43 -42.46
CA TYR A 96 10.25 27.62 -43.09
C TYR A 96 11.23 26.47 -42.88
N ARG A 97 10.92 25.53 -41.99
CA ARG A 97 11.69 24.30 -41.71
C ARG A 97 13.15 24.52 -41.28
N PHE A 98 13.45 25.61 -40.56
CA PHE A 98 14.77 25.87 -40.05
C PHE A 98 14.76 26.39 -38.59
N PHE A 99 15.89 26.23 -37.92
CA PHE A 99 16.11 26.77 -36.58
C PHE A 99 16.47 28.24 -36.66
N ARG A 100 15.84 29.05 -35.83
CA ARG A 100 16.07 30.47 -35.75
C ARG A 100 16.15 30.90 -34.28
N ARG A 101 17.01 31.85 -33.98
CA ARG A 101 16.95 32.60 -32.74
C ARG A 101 15.95 33.75 -32.94
N ALA A 102 14.94 33.82 -32.09
CA ALA A 102 13.99 34.92 -32.10
C ALA A 102 14.07 35.68 -30.80
N SER A 103 14.41 36.94 -30.91
CA SER A 103 14.21 37.93 -29.86
C SER A 103 12.72 38.31 -29.86
N GLY A 104 12.00 38.06 -28.73
CA GLY A 104 10.56 38.09 -28.70
C GLY A 104 9.97 39.48 -28.87
N LYS A 105 9.35 39.77 -30.01
CA LYS A 105 8.24 40.74 -30.06
C LYS A 105 7.00 40.01 -29.53
N GLY A 106 6.33 40.57 -28.51
CA GLY A 106 5.27 39.95 -27.76
C GLY A 106 4.05 39.53 -28.60
N ILE A 107 4.11 38.33 -29.15
CA ILE A 107 2.99 37.68 -29.84
C ILE A 107 2.22 36.90 -28.77
N ASN A 108 0.92 37.14 -28.65
CA ASN A 108 0.05 36.36 -27.80
C ASN A 108 -0.29 35.03 -28.45
N GLY A 109 -0.34 33.98 -27.66
CA GLY A 109 -0.64 32.64 -28.19
C GLY A 109 -0.77 31.59 -27.07
N THR A 110 -0.97 30.36 -27.49
CA THR A 110 -1.07 29.20 -26.60
C THR A 110 0.18 28.32 -26.76
N ALA A 111 0.93 28.15 -25.69
CA ALA A 111 2.04 27.20 -25.62
C ALA A 111 1.53 25.84 -25.16
N TYR A 112 1.72 24.81 -25.97
CA TYR A 112 1.42 23.42 -25.62
C TYR A 112 2.69 22.80 -25.07
N VAL A 113 2.79 22.74 -23.75
CA VAL A 113 3.93 22.15 -23.05
C VAL A 113 3.82 20.63 -23.15
N VAL A 114 4.84 20.00 -23.74
CA VAL A 114 4.87 18.56 -23.94
C VAL A 114 5.83 17.93 -22.94
N LYS A 115 5.32 16.99 -22.14
CA LYS A 115 6.12 16.21 -21.21
C LYS A 115 5.80 14.73 -21.36
N PRO A 116 6.81 13.84 -21.29
CA PRO A 116 6.55 12.41 -21.27
C PRO A 116 5.66 12.08 -20.07
N VAL A 117 4.57 11.39 -20.33
CA VAL A 117 3.74 10.78 -19.30
C VAL A 117 4.44 9.49 -18.88
N ASP A 118 5.29 9.58 -17.88
CA ASP A 118 6.21 8.50 -17.50
C ASP A 118 5.48 7.40 -16.71
N ARG A 119 4.51 6.73 -17.39
CA ARG A 119 3.83 5.55 -16.86
C ARG A 119 4.83 4.43 -16.56
N ALA A 120 5.87 4.28 -17.40
CA ALA A 120 6.89 3.25 -17.24
C ALA A 120 7.88 3.55 -16.13
N ALA A 121 8.23 4.80 -15.88
CA ALA A 121 9.08 5.19 -14.74
C ALA A 121 8.29 5.11 -13.42
N GLN A 122 6.99 5.41 -13.43
CA GLN A 122 6.12 5.15 -12.28
C GLN A 122 5.93 3.64 -12.05
N GLU A 123 5.73 2.84 -13.08
CA GLU A 123 5.67 1.37 -12.96
C GLU A 123 7.01 0.76 -12.54
N LYS A 124 8.15 1.23 -13.06
CA LYS A 124 9.49 0.80 -12.63
C LYS A 124 9.83 1.24 -11.21
N LYS A 125 9.49 2.47 -10.81
CA LYS A 125 9.63 2.92 -9.41
C LYS A 125 8.71 2.16 -8.46
N SER A 126 7.50 1.80 -8.89
CA SER A 126 6.59 1.00 -8.08
C SER A 126 6.97 -0.49 -8.04
N ARG A 127 7.61 -1.03 -9.09
CA ARG A 127 8.07 -2.43 -9.13
C ARG A 127 9.30 -2.70 -8.27
N GLY A 128 10.14 -1.69 -7.99
CA GLY A 128 11.41 -1.87 -7.29
C GLY A 128 11.45 -1.39 -5.84
N GLN A 129 10.57 -0.51 -5.41
CA GLN A 129 10.53 -0.01 -4.03
C GLN A 129 9.28 -0.53 -3.33
N THR A 130 9.50 -1.33 -2.28
CA THR A 130 8.45 -1.64 -1.32
C THR A 130 7.97 -0.31 -0.74
N TRP A 131 6.68 0.00 -0.84
CA TRP A 131 6.06 1.21 -0.25
C TRP A 131 6.41 1.38 1.24
N ALA A 132 6.74 0.28 1.91
CA ALA A 132 7.15 0.23 3.31
C ALA A 132 8.56 0.81 3.57
N ALA A 133 9.48 0.76 2.59
CA ALA A 133 10.87 1.20 2.80
C ALA A 133 11.00 2.70 3.17
N PRO A 134 10.34 3.65 2.48
CA PRO A 134 10.38 5.07 2.87
C PRO A 134 9.64 5.32 4.20
N LEU A 135 8.63 4.51 4.55
CA LEU A 135 7.93 4.61 5.84
C LEU A 135 8.84 4.18 6.99
N ILE A 136 9.49 3.01 6.86
CA ILE A 136 10.43 2.51 7.89
C ILE A 136 11.59 3.49 8.07
N GLY A 137 12.11 4.07 6.98
CA GLY A 137 13.16 5.08 7.04
C GLY A 137 12.78 6.31 7.89
N ARG A 138 11.52 6.71 7.85
CA ARG A 138 10.98 7.87 8.58
C ARG A 138 10.92 7.65 10.10
N PHE A 139 10.82 6.40 10.54
CA PHE A 139 10.70 6.02 11.95
C PHE A 139 12.01 5.53 12.58
N ARG A 140 13.14 5.59 11.85
CA ARG A 140 14.44 5.09 12.35
C ARG A 140 14.83 5.65 13.71
N ALA A 141 14.61 6.96 13.94
CA ALA A 141 14.91 7.60 15.21
C ALA A 141 14.02 7.05 16.35
N LEU A 142 12.72 6.87 16.09
CA LEU A 142 11.78 6.33 17.06
C LEU A 142 12.08 4.86 17.38
N VAL A 143 12.41 4.05 16.36
CA VAL A 143 12.83 2.66 16.55
C VAL A 143 14.12 2.60 17.39
N GLY A 144 15.09 3.51 17.13
CA GLY A 144 16.30 3.64 17.94
C GLY A 144 15.98 3.97 19.41
N GLN A 145 15.07 4.91 19.66
CA GLN A 145 14.60 5.23 21.02
C GLN A 145 13.96 4.03 21.73
N VAL A 146 13.09 3.28 21.01
CA VAL A 146 12.46 2.06 21.55
C VAL A 146 13.51 1.02 21.89
N LEU A 147 14.54 0.82 21.05
CA LEU A 147 15.64 -0.11 21.33
C LEU A 147 16.44 0.29 22.56
N VAL A 148 16.74 1.58 22.73
CA VAL A 148 17.41 2.08 23.94
C VAL A 148 16.55 1.88 25.19
N LEU A 149 15.26 2.19 25.12
CA LEU A 149 14.32 1.92 26.23
C LEU A 149 14.26 0.43 26.57
N THR A 150 14.26 -0.43 25.54
CA THR A 150 14.27 -1.89 25.71
C THR A 150 15.57 -2.37 26.36
N LEU A 151 16.72 -1.83 25.96
CA LEU A 151 18.01 -2.13 26.60
C LEU A 151 17.98 -1.76 28.09
N LEU A 152 17.61 -0.52 28.41
CA LEU A 152 17.54 -0.04 29.80
C LEU A 152 16.56 -0.87 30.64
N PHE A 153 15.39 -1.21 30.07
CA PHE A 153 14.41 -2.09 30.70
C PHE A 153 15.01 -3.47 30.99
N ASN A 154 15.67 -4.11 30.01
CA ASN A 154 16.26 -5.44 30.19
C ASN A 154 17.42 -5.43 31.19
N VAL A 155 18.24 -4.38 31.21
CA VAL A 155 19.30 -4.24 32.25
C VAL A 155 18.69 -4.07 33.64
N LEU A 156 17.67 -3.21 33.80
CA LEU A 156 17.03 -2.98 35.07
C LEU A 156 16.30 -4.21 35.62
N SER A 157 15.80 -5.04 34.70
CA SER A 157 15.12 -6.30 35.02
C SER A 157 16.05 -7.34 35.69
N LEU A 158 17.37 -7.18 35.60
CA LEU A 158 18.35 -7.99 36.33
C LEU A 158 18.35 -7.70 37.84
N ALA A 159 17.83 -6.56 38.25
CA ALA A 159 17.87 -6.15 39.67
C ALA A 159 17.18 -7.17 40.60
N MET A 160 16.03 -7.72 40.19
CA MET A 160 15.30 -8.70 40.99
C MET A 160 16.04 -10.03 41.17
N PRO A 161 16.58 -10.71 40.14
CA PRO A 161 17.41 -11.89 40.27
C PRO A 161 18.67 -11.65 41.11
N LEU A 162 19.38 -10.54 40.91
CA LEU A 162 20.58 -10.19 41.66
C LEU A 162 20.28 -9.86 43.14
N PHE A 163 19.13 -9.28 43.41
CA PHE A 163 18.64 -9.07 44.77
C PHE A 163 18.42 -10.41 45.49
N MET A 164 17.71 -11.36 44.83
CA MET A 164 17.50 -12.68 45.41
C MET A 164 18.84 -13.37 45.71
N MET A 165 19.78 -13.32 44.77
CA MET A 165 21.14 -13.82 45.01
C MET A 165 21.79 -13.20 46.22
N SER A 166 21.75 -11.86 46.32
CA SER A 166 22.38 -11.12 47.45
C SER A 166 21.75 -11.45 48.79
N ILE A 167 20.45 -11.71 48.84
CA ILE A 167 19.78 -12.15 50.09
C ILE A 167 20.32 -13.50 50.54
N TYR A 168 20.34 -14.50 49.68
CA TYR A 168 20.73 -15.87 50.05
C TYR A 168 22.22 -15.98 50.35
N ASP A 169 23.08 -15.25 49.61
CA ASP A 169 24.53 -15.40 49.73
C ASP A 169 25.15 -14.46 50.77
N ARG A 170 24.50 -13.32 51.12
CA ARG A 170 25.08 -12.30 52.00
C ARG A 170 24.21 -11.96 53.20
N VAL A 171 22.93 -11.65 52.98
CA VAL A 171 22.06 -11.12 54.04
C VAL A 171 21.70 -12.19 55.05
N ILE A 172 21.29 -13.38 54.60
CA ILE A 172 20.90 -14.48 55.49
C ILE A 172 22.10 -14.97 56.29
N PRO A 173 23.31 -15.23 55.72
CA PRO A 173 24.44 -15.64 56.51
C PRO A 173 24.96 -14.59 57.51
N SER A 174 24.85 -13.30 57.14
CA SER A 174 25.31 -12.21 58.01
C SER A 174 24.28 -11.74 59.06
N ALA A 175 23.03 -12.18 58.97
CA ALA A 175 21.88 -11.76 59.79
C ALA A 175 21.74 -10.24 59.94
N SER A 176 22.17 -9.46 58.90
CA SER A 176 22.22 -7.98 58.95
C SER A 176 20.95 -7.35 58.41
N ILE A 177 20.10 -6.82 59.29
CA ILE A 177 18.86 -6.10 58.95
C ILE A 177 19.15 -4.82 58.14
N ASN A 178 20.24 -4.12 58.44
CA ASN A 178 20.60 -2.88 57.73
C ASN A 178 20.94 -3.14 56.24
N GLN A 179 21.64 -4.26 55.93
CA GLN A 179 21.91 -4.65 54.55
C GLN A 179 20.64 -5.04 53.82
N LEU A 180 19.70 -5.72 54.52
CA LEU A 180 18.39 -6.06 53.94
C LEU A 180 17.61 -4.81 53.55
N LEU A 181 17.50 -3.82 54.45
CA LEU A 181 16.77 -2.57 54.19
C LEU A 181 17.37 -1.79 53.03
N PHE A 182 18.71 -1.73 52.94
CA PHE A 182 19.40 -1.07 51.83
C PHE A 182 19.11 -1.75 50.49
N LEU A 183 19.25 -3.07 50.40
CA LEU A 183 18.97 -3.83 49.21
C LEU A 183 17.49 -3.76 48.82
N PHE A 184 16.58 -3.82 49.80
CA PHE A 184 15.14 -3.75 49.59
C PHE A 184 14.72 -2.37 49.00
N SER A 185 15.26 -1.28 49.54
CA SER A 185 15.01 0.06 49.00
C SER A 185 15.54 0.21 47.55
N GLY A 186 16.72 -0.34 47.27
CA GLY A 186 17.30 -0.35 45.93
C GLY A 186 16.46 -1.13 44.91
N VAL A 187 15.93 -2.29 45.31
CA VAL A 187 15.07 -3.09 44.39
C VAL A 187 13.71 -2.45 44.17
N ILE A 188 13.10 -1.84 45.21
CA ILE A 188 11.85 -1.08 45.01
C ILE A 188 12.05 0.05 44.01
N PHE A 189 13.17 0.80 44.16
CA PHE A 189 13.50 1.86 43.19
C PHE A 189 13.71 1.30 41.79
N ALA A 190 14.42 0.17 41.65
CA ALA A 190 14.64 -0.50 40.35
C ALA A 190 13.32 -0.95 39.71
N ILE A 191 12.40 -1.56 40.48
CA ILE A 191 11.07 -1.97 39.99
C ILE A 191 10.22 -0.78 39.56
N ALA A 192 10.24 0.33 40.35
CA ALA A 192 9.52 1.53 39.96
C ALA A 192 10.05 2.12 38.65
N MET A 193 11.37 2.17 38.47
CA MET A 193 12.01 2.63 37.25
C MET A 193 11.75 1.67 36.09
N GLU A 194 11.85 0.34 36.31
CA GLU A 194 11.50 -0.70 35.31
C GLU A 194 10.06 -0.50 34.82
N THR A 195 9.12 -0.27 35.73
CA THR A 195 7.71 -0.03 35.41
C THR A 195 7.52 1.27 34.62
N ALA A 196 8.22 2.32 34.95
CA ALA A 196 8.18 3.58 34.22
C ALA A 196 8.73 3.44 32.80
N LEU A 197 9.87 2.79 32.64
CA LEU A 197 10.47 2.50 31.32
C LEU A 197 9.56 1.60 30.47
N ARG A 198 8.94 0.59 31.07
CA ARG A 198 7.98 -0.27 30.40
C ARG A 198 6.77 0.51 29.87
N ARG A 199 6.23 1.42 30.70
CA ARG A 199 5.12 2.30 30.26
C ARG A 199 5.53 3.21 29.11
N LEU A 200 6.74 3.78 29.16
CA LEU A 200 7.30 4.61 28.07
C LEU A 200 7.46 3.80 26.80
N ARG A 201 8.01 2.58 26.88
CA ARG A 201 8.16 1.66 25.73
C ARG A 201 6.81 1.34 25.10
N VAL A 202 5.81 0.95 25.90
CA VAL A 202 4.47 0.63 25.41
C VAL A 202 3.82 1.84 24.73
N ARG A 203 3.96 3.04 25.31
CA ARG A 203 3.46 4.28 24.67
C ARG A 203 4.16 4.57 23.34
N ALA A 204 5.47 4.41 23.27
CA ALA A 204 6.23 4.62 22.05
C ALA A 204 5.82 3.61 20.94
N MET A 205 5.61 2.35 21.31
CA MET A 205 5.13 1.30 20.39
C MET A 205 3.70 1.56 19.92
N ALA A 206 2.80 1.94 20.83
CA ALA A 206 1.42 2.29 20.47
C ALA A 206 1.38 3.52 19.55
N TYR A 207 2.21 4.53 19.79
CA TYR A 207 2.34 5.69 18.89
C TYR A 207 2.85 5.27 17.50
N LEU A 208 3.88 4.43 17.45
CA LEU A 208 4.42 3.91 16.19
C LEU A 208 3.35 3.14 15.41
N ALA A 209 2.66 2.21 16.10
CA ALA A 209 1.60 1.40 15.50
C ALA A 209 0.45 2.28 14.97
N GLY A 210 -0.05 3.23 15.77
CA GLY A 210 -1.11 4.14 15.33
C GLY A 210 -0.69 5.05 14.19
N ARG A 211 0.59 5.47 14.15
CA ARG A 211 1.09 6.31 13.05
C ARG A 211 1.24 5.53 11.75
N ILE A 212 1.70 4.28 11.82
CA ILE A 212 1.78 3.38 10.65
C ILE A 212 0.37 3.09 10.14
N ASP A 213 -0.55 2.73 11.04
CA ASP A 213 -1.96 2.46 10.72
C ASP A 213 -2.61 3.64 9.98
N TYR A 214 -2.47 4.86 10.52
CA TYR A 214 -2.96 6.07 9.88
C TYR A 214 -2.37 6.30 8.49
N LEU A 215 -1.05 6.17 8.34
CA LEU A 215 -0.38 6.43 7.06
C LEU A 215 -0.73 5.38 6.00
N VAL A 216 -0.76 4.11 6.40
CA VAL A 216 -1.09 3.00 5.50
C VAL A 216 -2.57 3.04 5.14
N GLY A 217 -3.45 3.17 6.14
CA GLY A 217 -4.90 3.24 5.94
C GLY A 217 -5.30 4.40 5.04
N ARG A 218 -4.75 5.61 5.29
CA ARG A 218 -4.98 6.77 4.41
C ARG A 218 -4.52 6.51 2.98
N SER A 219 -3.30 6.01 2.80
CA SER A 219 -2.74 5.78 1.46
C SER A 219 -3.50 4.68 0.71
N ALA A 220 -3.97 3.66 1.41
CA ALA A 220 -4.78 2.60 0.84
C ALA A 220 -6.17 3.08 0.46
N PHE A 221 -6.83 3.86 1.33
CA PHE A 221 -8.13 4.45 1.03
C PHE A 221 -8.05 5.42 -0.15
N GLU A 222 -7.02 6.28 -0.18
CA GLU A 222 -6.75 7.16 -1.31
C GLU A 222 -6.57 6.35 -2.60
N ARG A 223 -5.85 5.20 -2.53
CA ARG A 223 -5.63 4.32 -3.67
C ARG A 223 -6.94 3.72 -4.18
N ILE A 224 -7.80 3.26 -3.28
CA ILE A 224 -9.12 2.69 -3.63
C ILE A 224 -10.02 3.75 -4.29
N LEU A 225 -10.06 4.97 -3.74
CA LEU A 225 -10.86 6.06 -4.30
C LEU A 225 -10.45 6.44 -5.73
N PHE A 226 -9.18 6.28 -6.06
CA PHE A 226 -8.64 6.61 -7.39
C PHE A 226 -8.39 5.39 -8.28
N LEU A 227 -8.94 4.22 -7.93
CA LEU A 227 -8.93 3.07 -8.84
C LEU A 227 -9.88 3.32 -10.01
N PRO A 228 -9.51 2.90 -11.24
CA PRO A 228 -10.40 2.92 -12.39
C PRO A 228 -11.70 2.15 -12.09
N LEU A 229 -12.84 2.71 -12.47
CA LEU A 229 -14.16 2.10 -12.23
C LEU A 229 -14.26 0.69 -12.81
N ALA A 230 -13.67 0.46 -13.97
CA ALA A 230 -13.62 -0.86 -14.59
C ALA A 230 -12.97 -1.94 -13.70
N MET A 231 -12.02 -1.59 -12.84
CA MET A 231 -11.43 -2.53 -11.88
C MET A 231 -12.34 -2.78 -10.68
N LEU A 232 -13.08 -1.74 -10.24
CA LEU A 232 -14.00 -1.86 -9.11
C LEU A 232 -15.23 -2.70 -9.45
N GLU A 233 -15.74 -2.62 -10.67
CA GLU A 233 -16.93 -3.38 -11.11
C GLU A 233 -16.64 -4.88 -11.31
N HIS A 234 -15.41 -5.26 -11.58
CA HIS A 234 -15.03 -6.66 -11.76
C HIS A 234 -14.79 -7.41 -10.45
N GLU A 235 -14.50 -6.71 -9.35
CA GLU A 235 -14.30 -7.33 -8.05
C GLU A 235 -15.56 -7.25 -7.20
N PRO A 236 -15.98 -8.36 -6.56
CA PRO A 236 -17.13 -8.35 -5.66
C PRO A 236 -16.84 -7.46 -4.43
N LEU A 237 -17.82 -6.67 -4.00
CA LEU A 237 -17.72 -5.76 -2.83
C LEU A 237 -17.10 -6.41 -1.58
N GLY A 238 -17.34 -7.72 -1.39
CA GLY A 238 -16.76 -8.47 -0.28
C GLY A 238 -15.24 -8.60 -0.34
N ALA A 239 -14.65 -8.69 -1.53
CA ALA A 239 -13.21 -8.74 -1.69
C ALA A 239 -12.57 -7.38 -1.36
N GLN A 240 -13.21 -6.29 -1.77
CA GLN A 240 -12.76 -4.93 -1.47
C GLN A 240 -12.82 -4.62 0.03
N LEU A 241 -13.89 -5.03 0.72
CA LEU A 241 -14.02 -4.88 2.17
C LEU A 241 -12.99 -5.72 2.94
N SER A 242 -12.72 -6.95 2.49
CA SER A 242 -11.72 -7.80 3.14
C SER A 242 -10.31 -7.21 3.01
N GLN A 243 -9.99 -6.56 1.89
CA GLN A 243 -8.72 -5.83 1.73
C GLN A 243 -8.55 -4.72 2.77
N LEU A 244 -9.62 -4.01 3.12
CA LEU A 244 -9.58 -2.97 4.17
C LEU A 244 -9.37 -3.55 5.57
N GLN A 245 -9.94 -4.72 5.87
CA GLN A 245 -9.77 -5.38 7.16
C GLN A 245 -8.35 -5.93 7.38
N GLU A 246 -7.62 -6.23 6.32
CA GLU A 246 -6.23 -6.69 6.39
C GLU A 246 -5.27 -5.65 6.99
N PHE A 247 -5.64 -4.35 7.01
CA PHE A 247 -4.83 -3.31 7.66
C PHE A 247 -4.76 -3.45 9.17
N GLU A 248 -5.80 -4.01 9.82
CA GLU A 248 -5.80 -4.27 11.25
C GLU A 248 -4.70 -5.25 11.65
N SER A 249 -4.39 -6.23 10.81
CA SER A 249 -3.35 -7.22 11.09
C SER A 249 -1.94 -6.60 11.15
N LEU A 250 -1.67 -5.53 10.40
CA LEU A 250 -0.42 -4.78 10.51
C LEU A 250 -0.31 -4.03 11.83
N ARG A 251 -1.38 -3.40 12.29
CA ARG A 251 -1.42 -2.73 13.58
C ARG A 251 -1.15 -3.71 14.72
N GLU A 252 -1.79 -4.90 14.69
CA GLU A 252 -1.56 -5.96 15.67
C GLU A 252 -0.10 -6.46 15.68
N PHE A 253 0.57 -6.48 14.52
CA PHE A 253 1.98 -6.84 14.46
C PHE A 253 2.85 -5.90 15.28
N PHE A 254 2.71 -4.58 15.10
CA PHE A 254 3.54 -3.60 15.79
C PHE A 254 3.14 -3.38 17.26
N ALA A 255 1.85 -3.48 17.58
CA ALA A 255 1.34 -3.28 18.95
C ALA A 255 1.21 -4.59 19.74
N GLY A 256 1.37 -5.74 19.10
CA GLY A 256 1.14 -7.05 19.69
C GLY A 256 2.39 -7.72 20.29
N PRO A 257 2.20 -8.90 20.91
CA PRO A 257 3.27 -9.66 21.56
C PRO A 257 4.44 -10.02 20.64
N LEU A 258 4.20 -10.14 19.31
CA LEU A 258 5.25 -10.45 18.35
C LEU A 258 6.24 -9.28 18.18
N GLY A 259 5.73 -8.05 18.12
CA GLY A 259 6.57 -6.86 18.04
C GLY A 259 7.43 -6.69 19.30
N GLU A 260 6.85 -6.95 20.48
CA GLU A 260 7.59 -6.95 21.75
C GLU A 260 8.66 -8.04 21.77
N ALA A 261 8.33 -9.29 21.40
CA ALA A 261 9.26 -10.41 21.37
C ALA A 261 10.44 -10.15 20.42
N LEU A 262 10.18 -9.57 19.25
CA LEU A 262 11.22 -9.26 18.27
C LEU A 262 12.20 -8.20 18.77
N LEU A 263 11.70 -7.22 19.55
CA LEU A 263 12.54 -6.19 20.17
C LEU A 263 13.35 -6.73 21.36
N ASP A 264 12.81 -7.69 22.13
CA ASP A 264 13.46 -8.27 23.28
C ASP A 264 14.47 -9.37 22.89
N LEU A 265 14.32 -10.00 21.73
CA LEU A 265 15.15 -11.13 21.28
C LEU A 265 16.67 -10.83 21.24
N PRO A 266 17.17 -9.67 20.78
CA PRO A 266 18.59 -9.35 20.83
C PRO A 266 19.15 -9.28 22.26
N PHE A 267 18.31 -8.94 23.23
CA PHE A 267 18.72 -8.75 24.62
C PHE A 267 18.73 -10.06 25.43
N VAL A 268 18.25 -11.16 24.87
CA VAL A 268 18.41 -12.52 25.46
C VAL A 268 19.89 -12.82 25.75
N VAL A 269 20.80 -12.31 24.91
CA VAL A 269 22.24 -12.45 25.09
C VAL A 269 22.72 -11.87 26.43
N ILE A 270 22.11 -10.78 26.93
CA ILE A 270 22.44 -10.19 28.24
C ILE A 270 22.11 -11.19 29.36
N TYR A 271 20.94 -11.80 29.32
CA TYR A 271 20.53 -12.78 30.32
C TYR A 271 21.43 -14.01 30.29
N LEU A 272 21.78 -14.52 29.09
CA LEU A 272 22.70 -15.63 28.93
C LEU A 272 24.11 -15.31 29.45
N ALA A 273 24.60 -14.10 29.18
CA ALA A 273 25.90 -13.64 29.71
C ALA A 273 25.91 -13.57 31.24
N VAL A 274 24.84 -13.08 31.85
CA VAL A 274 24.72 -13.01 33.32
C VAL A 274 24.62 -14.43 33.90
N ILE A 275 23.84 -15.34 33.31
CA ILE A 275 23.77 -16.75 33.75
C ILE A 275 25.15 -17.42 33.64
N ALA A 276 25.90 -17.17 32.57
CA ALA A 276 27.25 -17.69 32.40
C ALA A 276 28.22 -17.17 33.47
N ALA A 277 28.09 -15.87 33.84
CA ALA A 277 28.92 -15.26 34.88
C ALA A 277 28.60 -15.77 36.27
N LEU A 278 27.34 -16.09 36.61
CA LEU A 278 26.88 -16.53 37.90
C LEU A 278 26.95 -18.05 38.11
N GLY A 279 26.55 -18.82 37.07
CA GLY A 279 26.37 -20.27 37.12
C GLY A 279 27.30 -21.05 36.21
N GLY A 280 28.22 -20.36 35.52
CA GLY A 280 29.18 -20.99 34.61
C GLY A 280 28.49 -21.85 33.54
N TRP A 281 28.70 -23.15 33.58
CA TRP A 281 28.18 -24.13 32.62
C TRP A 281 26.62 -24.24 32.60
N LEU A 282 25.92 -23.78 33.63
CA LEU A 282 24.45 -23.76 33.67
C LEU A 282 23.82 -22.96 32.51
N VAL A 283 24.58 -22.10 31.85
CA VAL A 283 24.14 -21.39 30.64
C VAL A 283 23.75 -22.32 29.50
N LEU A 284 24.28 -23.57 29.50
CA LEU A 284 23.94 -24.59 28.49
C LEU A 284 22.44 -24.95 28.53
N VAL A 285 21.80 -24.90 29.71
CA VAL A 285 20.38 -25.23 29.85
C VAL A 285 19.47 -24.29 29.03
N PRO A 286 19.52 -22.97 29.21
CA PRO A 286 18.70 -22.06 28.36
C PRO A 286 19.13 -22.04 26.90
N VAL A 287 20.41 -22.32 26.58
CA VAL A 287 20.87 -22.43 25.18
C VAL A 287 20.24 -23.64 24.49
N VAL A 288 20.25 -24.81 25.16
CA VAL A 288 19.60 -26.03 24.63
C VAL A 288 18.10 -25.86 24.53
N ALA A 289 17.46 -25.21 25.52
CA ALA A 289 16.02 -24.88 25.44
C ALA A 289 15.71 -23.89 24.29
N GLY A 290 16.56 -22.90 24.08
CA GLY A 290 16.45 -21.97 22.92
C GLY A 290 16.56 -22.68 21.58
N LEU A 291 17.53 -23.59 21.45
CA LEU A 291 17.67 -24.50 20.28
C LEU A 291 16.43 -25.36 20.08
N ALA A 292 15.88 -25.93 21.16
CA ALA A 292 14.66 -26.72 21.10
C ALA A 292 13.46 -25.87 20.59
N TYR A 293 13.34 -24.59 21.00
CA TYR A 293 12.34 -23.68 20.46
C TYR A 293 12.53 -23.44 18.96
N VAL A 294 13.76 -23.21 18.50
CA VAL A 294 14.06 -22.98 17.08
C VAL A 294 13.73 -24.23 16.24
N ILE A 295 14.21 -25.41 16.69
CA ILE A 295 13.97 -26.67 15.97
C ILE A 295 12.48 -26.99 15.92
N SER A 296 11.78 -26.90 17.05
CA SER A 296 10.33 -27.13 17.11
C SER A 296 9.57 -26.12 16.23
N GLY A 297 10.01 -24.85 16.22
CA GLY A 297 9.44 -23.81 15.37
C GLY A 297 9.58 -24.09 13.88
N LEU A 298 10.76 -24.53 13.44
CA LEU A 298 11.02 -24.91 12.05
C LEU A 298 10.18 -26.13 11.65
N ALA A 299 10.12 -27.16 12.51
CA ALA A 299 9.33 -28.36 12.26
C ALA A 299 7.82 -28.05 12.14
N ILE A 300 7.29 -27.27 13.07
CA ILE A 300 5.86 -26.87 13.06
C ILE A 300 5.57 -25.94 11.88
N SER A 301 6.45 -25.01 11.55
CA SER A 301 6.23 -24.10 10.42
C SER A 301 6.12 -24.84 9.09
N ALA A 302 6.87 -25.92 8.91
CA ALA A 302 6.80 -26.77 7.71
C ALA A 302 5.44 -27.46 7.59
N VAL A 303 4.90 -27.96 8.71
CA VAL A 303 3.58 -28.60 8.75
C VAL A 303 2.45 -27.58 8.60
N THR A 304 2.53 -26.46 9.29
CA THR A 304 1.46 -25.46 9.34
C THR A 304 1.27 -24.73 8.03
N LYS A 305 2.32 -24.52 7.22
CA LYS A 305 2.20 -23.85 5.90
C LYS A 305 1.22 -24.57 4.97
N HIS A 306 1.19 -25.89 5.02
CA HIS A 306 0.27 -26.68 4.19
C HIS A 306 -1.18 -26.54 4.63
N PHE A 307 -1.44 -26.48 5.94
CA PHE A 307 -2.79 -26.38 6.49
C PHE A 307 -3.35 -24.95 6.53
N ALA A 308 -2.52 -23.92 6.71
CA ALA A 308 -2.95 -22.53 6.80
C ALA A 308 -3.45 -21.99 5.47
N ALA A 309 -2.82 -22.33 4.35
CA ALA A 309 -3.25 -21.90 3.02
C ALA A 309 -4.69 -22.37 2.71
N ALA A 310 -4.97 -23.64 3.00
CA ALA A 310 -6.30 -24.23 2.78
C ALA A 310 -7.38 -23.70 3.74
N GLY A 311 -7.02 -23.22 4.93
CA GLY A 311 -7.96 -22.67 5.93
C GLY A 311 -8.51 -21.29 5.57
N ASN A 312 -7.66 -20.41 5.03
CA ASN A 312 -8.04 -19.06 4.65
C ASN A 312 -9.00 -19.05 3.46
N GLU A 313 -8.83 -19.97 2.52
CA GLU A 313 -9.70 -20.10 1.34
C GLU A 313 -11.14 -20.43 1.71
N GLN A 314 -11.38 -21.37 2.64
CA GLN A 314 -12.75 -21.74 3.04
C GLN A 314 -13.45 -20.68 3.89
N ARG A 315 -12.70 -19.97 4.73
CA ARG A 315 -13.26 -18.83 5.48
C ARG A 315 -13.68 -17.71 4.53
N ALA A 316 -12.86 -17.44 3.53
CA ALA A 316 -13.20 -16.50 2.46
C ALA A 316 -14.41 -16.95 1.65
N GLU A 317 -14.52 -18.25 1.35
CA GLU A 317 -15.68 -18.82 0.65
C GLU A 317 -16.98 -18.70 1.46
N GLN A 318 -16.94 -19.02 2.75
CA GLN A 318 -18.08 -18.82 3.65
C GLN A 318 -18.50 -17.35 3.73
N GLN A 319 -17.54 -16.44 3.87
CA GLN A 319 -17.81 -15.01 3.93
C GLN A 319 -18.37 -14.47 2.60
N LYS A 320 -17.80 -14.91 1.46
CA LYS A 320 -18.33 -14.61 0.13
C LYS A 320 -19.76 -15.10 -0.05
N PHE A 321 -20.06 -16.31 0.42
CA PHE A 321 -21.41 -16.87 0.38
C PHE A 321 -22.41 -16.04 1.23
N LEU A 322 -22.01 -15.61 2.43
CA LEU A 322 -22.85 -14.74 3.28
C LEU A 322 -23.15 -13.40 2.60
N ILE A 323 -22.14 -12.77 2.00
CA ILE A 323 -22.31 -11.51 1.28
C ILE A 323 -23.25 -11.71 0.08
N GLN A 324 -23.10 -12.80 -0.68
CA GLN A 324 -23.99 -13.12 -1.79
C GLN A 324 -25.44 -13.37 -1.31
N ALA A 325 -25.62 -14.06 -0.19
CA ALA A 325 -26.95 -14.32 0.38
C ALA A 325 -27.64 -13.02 0.81
N VAL A 326 -26.92 -12.12 1.49
CA VAL A 326 -27.47 -10.83 1.93
C VAL A 326 -27.77 -9.92 0.74
N SER A 327 -26.85 -9.81 -0.23
CA SER A 327 -27.05 -8.99 -1.43
C SER A 327 -28.16 -9.53 -2.32
N GLY A 328 -28.30 -10.86 -2.43
CA GLY A 328 -29.32 -11.56 -3.21
C GLY A 328 -30.60 -11.92 -2.46
N MET A 329 -30.80 -11.39 -1.24
CA MET A 329 -31.92 -11.80 -0.37
C MET A 329 -33.30 -11.70 -1.05
N ARG A 330 -33.50 -10.65 -1.85
CA ARG A 330 -34.75 -10.47 -2.60
C ARG A 330 -34.99 -11.63 -3.60
N ALA A 331 -33.94 -12.03 -4.32
CA ALA A 331 -34.02 -13.12 -5.29
C ALA A 331 -34.26 -14.48 -4.59
N ILE A 332 -33.60 -14.71 -3.44
CA ILE A 332 -33.79 -15.91 -2.62
C ILE A 332 -35.26 -16.03 -2.16
N LYS A 333 -35.82 -14.91 -1.67
CA LYS A 333 -37.23 -14.82 -1.24
C LYS A 333 -38.21 -15.03 -2.37
N PHE A 334 -37.95 -14.40 -3.53
CA PHE A 334 -38.84 -14.60 -4.70
C PHE A 334 -38.82 -16.03 -5.24
N ALA A 335 -37.66 -16.70 -5.14
CA ALA A 335 -37.54 -18.09 -5.59
C ALA A 335 -38.00 -19.13 -4.55
N GLY A 336 -38.33 -18.72 -3.31
CA GLY A 336 -38.68 -19.66 -2.21
C GLY A 336 -37.56 -20.65 -1.93
N SER A 337 -36.29 -20.24 -2.08
CA SER A 337 -35.14 -21.14 -2.05
C SER A 337 -34.33 -21.07 -0.74
N GLU A 338 -34.96 -20.56 0.35
CA GLU A 338 -34.32 -20.38 1.65
C GLU A 338 -33.71 -21.66 2.19
N ASP A 339 -34.42 -22.80 2.06
CA ASP A 339 -33.95 -24.10 2.55
C ASP A 339 -32.70 -24.60 1.80
N VAL A 340 -32.59 -24.28 0.52
CA VAL A 340 -31.40 -24.62 -0.29
C VAL A 340 -30.18 -23.83 0.17
N TRP A 341 -30.38 -22.52 0.38
CA TRP A 341 -29.32 -21.62 0.86
C TRP A 341 -28.92 -21.96 2.30
N LEU A 342 -29.88 -22.30 3.16
CA LEU A 342 -29.61 -22.72 4.54
C LEU A 342 -28.81 -24.03 4.60
N ARG A 343 -29.13 -25.02 3.76
CA ARG A 343 -28.35 -26.27 3.66
C ARG A 343 -26.92 -25.98 3.24
N ARG A 344 -26.73 -25.18 2.17
CA ARG A 344 -25.41 -24.83 1.69
C ARG A 344 -24.58 -24.04 2.72
N TYR A 345 -25.24 -23.14 3.47
CA TYR A 345 -24.59 -22.45 4.58
C TYR A 345 -24.14 -23.40 5.69
N ARG A 346 -24.99 -24.38 6.05
CA ARG A 346 -24.64 -25.40 7.04
C ARG A 346 -23.43 -26.21 6.63
N ASP A 347 -23.33 -26.62 5.36
CA ASP A 347 -22.21 -27.38 4.84
C ASP A 347 -20.90 -26.55 4.88
N LEU A 348 -20.97 -25.30 4.43
CA LEU A 348 -19.83 -24.38 4.47
C LEU A 348 -19.42 -24.06 5.92
N SER A 349 -20.39 -23.84 6.81
CA SER A 349 -20.16 -23.58 8.23
C SER A 349 -19.54 -24.78 8.92
N ALA A 350 -20.03 -26.00 8.66
CA ALA A 350 -19.47 -27.23 9.21
C ALA A 350 -18.02 -27.44 8.77
N ALA A 351 -17.73 -27.23 7.48
CA ALA A 351 -16.38 -27.31 6.95
C ALA A 351 -15.44 -26.26 7.58
N SER A 352 -15.92 -25.02 7.73
CA SER A 352 -15.17 -23.94 8.40
C SER A 352 -14.91 -24.26 9.87
N SER A 353 -15.95 -24.72 10.61
CA SER A 353 -15.83 -25.08 12.04
C SER A 353 -14.87 -26.24 12.27
N LEU A 354 -14.88 -27.28 11.43
CA LEU A 354 -13.95 -28.39 11.52
C LEU A 354 -12.49 -27.91 11.34
N ARG A 355 -12.26 -26.98 10.43
CA ARG A 355 -10.93 -26.42 10.24
C ARG A 355 -10.50 -25.50 11.37
N GLU A 356 -11.38 -24.66 11.88
CA GLU A 356 -11.10 -23.86 13.07
C GLU A 356 -10.74 -24.74 14.27
N PHE A 357 -11.44 -25.86 14.45
CA PHE A 357 -11.10 -26.85 15.45
C PHE A 357 -9.70 -27.43 15.24
N ASN A 358 -9.34 -27.83 14.00
CA ASN A 358 -8.00 -28.34 13.70
C ASN A 358 -6.91 -27.30 13.94
N LEU A 359 -7.15 -26.04 13.57
CA LEU A 359 -6.24 -24.94 13.84
C LEU A 359 -6.09 -24.68 15.36
N ALA A 360 -7.20 -24.75 16.11
CA ALA A 360 -7.18 -24.63 17.56
C ALA A 360 -6.37 -25.78 18.21
N CYS A 361 -6.54 -27.02 17.74
CA CYS A 361 -5.75 -28.17 18.17
C CYS A 361 -4.26 -27.99 17.89
N GLN A 362 -3.91 -27.48 16.70
CA GLN A 362 -2.51 -27.18 16.36
C GLN A 362 -1.93 -26.10 17.26
N ASN A 363 -2.66 -24.99 17.46
CA ASN A 363 -2.23 -23.90 18.35
C ASN A 363 -2.03 -24.41 19.80
N ASN A 364 -2.94 -25.26 20.27
CA ASN A 364 -2.82 -25.86 21.59
C ASN A 364 -1.60 -26.81 21.68
N SER A 365 -1.31 -27.54 20.62
CA SER A 365 -0.08 -28.38 20.54
C SER A 365 1.19 -27.54 20.62
N VAL A 366 1.22 -26.39 19.91
CA VAL A 366 2.33 -25.41 19.99
C VAL A 366 2.50 -24.91 21.42
N GLN A 367 1.40 -24.53 22.09
CA GLN A 367 1.43 -24.07 23.49
C GLN A 367 1.92 -25.17 24.44
N THR A 368 1.46 -26.41 24.22
CA THR A 368 1.86 -27.56 25.04
C THR A 368 3.36 -27.85 24.89
N ILE A 369 3.89 -27.89 23.68
CA ILE A 369 5.32 -28.08 23.41
C ILE A 369 6.13 -26.94 24.07
N SER A 370 5.69 -25.71 23.90
CA SER A 370 6.33 -24.55 24.55
C SER A 370 6.39 -24.71 26.07
N ARG A 371 5.28 -25.10 26.68
CA ARG A 371 5.20 -25.32 28.13
C ARG A 371 6.13 -26.45 28.58
N ILE A 372 6.19 -27.54 27.84
CA ILE A 372 7.11 -28.68 28.12
C ILE A 372 8.57 -28.22 28.09
N ILE A 373 8.98 -27.46 27.03
CA ILE A 373 10.36 -26.95 26.94
C ILE A 373 10.68 -26.05 28.12
N THR A 374 9.77 -25.12 28.49
CA THR A 374 10.00 -24.20 29.62
C THR A 374 10.12 -24.96 30.94
N LEU A 375 9.20 -25.90 31.22
CA LEU A 375 9.22 -26.70 32.46
C LEU A 375 10.44 -27.60 32.53
N ALA A 376 10.77 -28.30 31.44
CA ALA A 376 11.93 -29.15 31.36
C ALA A 376 13.24 -28.39 31.60
N SER A 377 13.36 -27.17 31.02
CA SER A 377 14.51 -26.31 31.27
C SER A 377 14.60 -25.83 32.73
N GLY A 378 13.47 -25.56 33.38
CA GLY A 378 13.42 -25.21 34.80
C GLY A 378 13.88 -26.39 35.69
N ILE A 379 13.35 -27.60 35.43
CA ILE A 379 13.71 -28.80 36.16
C ILE A 379 15.20 -29.14 35.93
N ALA A 380 15.68 -29.09 34.70
CA ALA A 380 17.07 -29.33 34.36
C ALA A 380 18.00 -28.33 35.06
N LEU A 381 17.63 -27.04 35.07
CA LEU A 381 18.43 -26.01 35.76
C LEU A 381 18.54 -26.29 37.28
N VAL A 382 17.42 -26.64 37.92
CA VAL A 382 17.41 -26.96 39.35
C VAL A 382 18.22 -28.23 39.61
N GLY A 383 18.03 -29.31 38.83
CA GLY A 383 18.72 -30.55 39.00
C GLY A 383 20.25 -30.43 38.81
N PHE A 384 20.66 -29.86 37.71
CA PHE A 384 22.07 -29.63 37.44
C PHE A 384 22.69 -28.59 38.35
N GLY A 385 21.90 -27.53 38.67
CA GLY A 385 22.35 -26.47 39.57
C GLY A 385 22.52 -26.99 41.01
N ALA A 386 21.67 -27.91 41.51
CA ALA A 386 21.82 -28.55 42.80
C ALA A 386 23.13 -29.32 42.89
N ILE A 387 23.50 -30.05 41.85
CA ILE A 387 24.80 -30.76 41.76
C ILE A 387 25.93 -29.72 41.89
N GLY A 388 25.90 -28.64 41.11
CA GLY A 388 26.92 -27.59 41.19
C GLY A 388 27.02 -26.88 42.54
N VAL A 389 25.91 -26.79 43.28
CA VAL A 389 25.92 -26.27 44.66
C VAL A 389 26.56 -27.30 45.63
N MET A 390 26.22 -28.59 45.49
CA MET A 390 26.80 -29.65 46.30
C MET A 390 28.32 -29.77 46.11
N ASP A 391 28.78 -29.55 44.87
CA ASP A 391 30.21 -29.55 44.53
C ASP A 391 30.93 -28.24 44.92
N GLY A 392 30.21 -27.26 45.49
CA GLY A 392 30.75 -25.95 45.86
C GLY A 392 31.15 -25.03 44.70
N ALA A 393 30.79 -25.39 43.47
CA ALA A 393 31.12 -24.64 42.25
C ALA A 393 30.26 -23.37 42.10
N ILE A 394 29.06 -23.37 42.65
CA ILE A 394 28.10 -22.25 42.58
C ILE A 394 27.43 -22.05 43.94
N THR A 395 26.98 -20.84 44.25
CA THR A 395 26.23 -20.53 45.48
C THR A 395 24.73 -20.82 45.30
N ILE A 396 24.01 -20.99 46.44
CA ILE A 396 22.56 -21.17 46.42
C ILE A 396 21.88 -19.93 45.83
N GLY A 397 22.37 -18.73 46.14
CA GLY A 397 21.85 -17.50 45.60
C GLY A 397 22.07 -17.40 44.07
N ALA A 398 23.22 -17.87 43.56
CA ALA A 398 23.48 -17.91 42.11
C ALA A 398 22.53 -18.88 41.39
N LEU A 399 22.19 -20.03 42.03
CA LEU A 399 21.22 -20.97 41.49
C LEU A 399 19.81 -20.33 41.38
N ILE A 400 19.34 -19.68 42.45
CA ILE A 400 18.04 -19.02 42.49
C ILE A 400 17.97 -17.87 41.46
N ALA A 401 19.03 -17.06 41.37
CA ALA A 401 19.11 -15.98 40.39
C ALA A 401 19.10 -16.53 38.95
N SER A 402 19.85 -17.59 38.70
CA SER A 402 19.89 -18.26 37.38
C SER A 402 18.51 -18.80 36.99
N MET A 403 17.74 -19.36 37.94
CA MET A 403 16.37 -19.82 37.69
C MET A 403 15.45 -18.69 37.25
N ALA A 404 15.50 -17.55 37.90
CA ALA A 404 14.71 -16.36 37.53
C ALA A 404 15.15 -15.82 36.14
N LEU A 405 16.46 -15.82 35.88
CA LEU A 405 17.02 -15.33 34.60
C LEU A 405 16.69 -16.24 33.42
N VAL A 406 16.66 -17.58 33.61
CA VAL A 406 16.28 -18.53 32.54
C VAL A 406 14.86 -18.26 32.05
N TRP A 407 13.91 -18.03 32.95
CA TRP A 407 12.54 -17.71 32.52
C TRP A 407 12.46 -16.39 31.76
N ARG A 408 13.23 -15.38 32.17
CA ARG A 408 13.31 -14.11 31.42
C ARG A 408 13.98 -14.29 30.06
N ALA A 409 15.04 -15.10 29.96
CA ALA A 409 15.71 -15.39 28.70
C ALA A 409 14.84 -16.19 27.72
N LEU A 410 14.04 -17.13 28.23
CA LEU A 410 13.18 -17.97 27.39
C LEU A 410 11.87 -17.28 26.99
N SER A 411 11.40 -16.26 27.74
CA SER A 411 10.13 -15.56 27.47
C SER A 411 10.02 -14.97 26.06
N PRO A 412 11.01 -14.22 25.50
CA PRO A 412 10.94 -13.72 24.13
C PRO A 412 10.95 -14.85 23.09
N LEU A 413 11.71 -15.92 23.33
CA LEU A 413 11.75 -17.09 22.46
C LEU A 413 10.40 -17.82 22.46
N GLN A 414 9.80 -17.99 23.63
CA GLN A 414 8.46 -18.56 23.79
C GLN A 414 7.40 -17.74 23.07
N SER A 415 7.39 -16.42 23.25
CA SER A 415 6.45 -15.52 22.58
C SER A 415 6.62 -15.54 21.07
N GLY A 416 7.87 -15.53 20.58
CA GLY A 416 8.19 -15.68 19.17
C GLY A 416 7.69 -17.02 18.60
N PHE A 417 7.94 -18.12 19.31
CA PHE A 417 7.50 -19.46 18.93
C PHE A 417 5.97 -19.56 18.84
N MET A 418 5.24 -19.07 19.84
CA MET A 418 3.77 -19.07 19.85
C MET A 418 3.16 -18.22 18.71
N THR A 419 3.91 -17.23 18.24
CA THR A 419 3.39 -16.28 17.23
C THR A 419 3.86 -16.61 15.80
N LEU A 420 4.66 -17.67 15.61
CA LEU A 420 5.16 -18.09 14.29
C LEU A 420 4.06 -18.27 13.24
N ASN A 421 2.90 -18.81 13.65
CA ASN A 421 1.74 -18.97 12.76
C ASN A 421 1.18 -17.65 12.25
N ARG A 422 1.30 -16.57 13.03
CA ARG A 422 0.84 -15.23 12.64
C ARG A 422 1.78 -14.56 11.64
N LEU A 423 3.06 -14.97 11.57
CA LEU A 423 4.01 -14.45 10.56
C LEU A 423 3.56 -14.76 9.13
N GLY A 424 2.96 -15.92 8.90
CA GLY A 424 2.38 -16.29 7.60
C GLY A 424 1.24 -15.34 7.21
N GLN A 425 0.34 -15.05 8.15
CA GLN A 425 -0.78 -14.13 7.96
C GLN A 425 -0.29 -12.70 7.68
N ILE A 426 0.66 -12.20 8.47
CA ILE A 426 1.26 -10.87 8.28
C ILE A 426 1.91 -10.75 6.89
N LYS A 427 2.63 -11.79 6.46
CA LYS A 427 3.22 -11.82 5.11
C LYS A 427 2.16 -11.77 4.02
N SER A 428 1.06 -12.51 4.17
CA SER A 428 -0.09 -12.47 3.25
C SER A 428 -0.70 -11.07 3.20
N SER A 429 -1.00 -10.47 4.35
CA SER A 429 -1.55 -9.11 4.43
C SER A 429 -0.61 -8.07 3.80
N LEU A 430 0.70 -8.17 4.05
CA LEU A 430 1.69 -7.31 3.39
C LEU A 430 1.71 -7.49 1.86
N GLN A 431 1.54 -8.71 1.38
CA GLN A 431 1.48 -9.00 -0.05
C GLN A 431 0.21 -8.41 -0.68
N GLN A 432 -0.94 -8.51 -0.02
CA GLN A 432 -2.19 -7.93 -0.48
C GLN A 432 -2.13 -6.39 -0.51
N ILE A 433 -1.59 -5.76 0.54
CA ILE A 433 -1.35 -4.32 0.55
C ILE A 433 -0.38 -3.91 -0.56
N ASN A 434 0.71 -4.65 -0.76
CA ASN A 434 1.64 -4.40 -1.86
C ASN A 434 0.96 -4.52 -3.23
N HIS A 435 0.04 -5.48 -3.39
CA HIS A 435 -0.75 -5.62 -4.61
C HIS A 435 -1.64 -4.39 -4.82
N LEU A 436 -2.43 -4.00 -3.81
CA LEU A 436 -3.28 -2.80 -3.87
C LEU A 436 -2.47 -1.53 -4.20
N MET A 437 -1.32 -1.35 -3.56
CA MET A 437 -0.47 -0.17 -3.79
C MET A 437 0.18 -0.15 -5.19
N ARG A 438 0.20 -1.27 -5.91
CA ARG A 438 0.72 -1.38 -7.28
C ARG A 438 -0.36 -1.21 -8.34
N LEU A 439 -1.64 -1.31 -7.99
CA LEU A 439 -2.72 -1.11 -8.94
C LEU A 439 -2.63 0.30 -9.55
N PRO A 440 -2.89 0.46 -10.86
CA PRO A 440 -2.88 1.77 -11.49
C PRO A 440 -4.01 2.64 -10.90
N THR A 441 -3.75 3.94 -10.76
CA THR A 441 -4.77 4.93 -10.36
C THR A 441 -5.19 5.75 -11.57
N GLU A 442 -6.42 6.22 -11.59
CA GLU A 442 -6.92 7.15 -12.61
C GLU A 442 -6.15 8.47 -12.58
N ARG A 443 -5.79 8.93 -11.37
CA ARG A 443 -5.08 10.18 -11.18
C ARG A 443 -3.57 9.96 -11.22
N ILE A 444 -2.88 10.73 -12.07
CA ILE A 444 -1.41 10.72 -12.12
C ILE A 444 -0.90 11.72 -11.07
N PRO A 445 -0.13 11.31 -10.07
CA PRO A 445 0.46 12.22 -9.08
C PRO A 445 1.31 13.30 -9.76
N GLY A 446 1.04 14.57 -9.43
CA GLY A 446 1.76 15.71 -10.01
C GLY A 446 1.16 16.29 -11.29
N GLN A 447 0.05 15.79 -11.79
CA GLN A 447 -0.75 16.50 -12.78
C GLN A 447 -1.23 17.83 -12.19
N VAL A 448 -0.99 18.92 -12.94
CA VAL A 448 -1.46 20.23 -12.54
C VAL A 448 -2.94 20.33 -12.93
N PRO A 449 -3.81 20.84 -12.03
CA PRO A 449 -5.23 21.00 -12.32
C PRO A 449 -5.48 21.72 -13.64
N PHE A 450 -6.53 21.31 -14.34
CA PHE A 450 -6.93 21.92 -15.60
C PHE A 450 -7.58 23.29 -15.31
N SER A 451 -6.87 24.37 -15.62
CA SER A 451 -7.33 25.75 -15.27
C SER A 451 -8.23 26.41 -16.31
N GLN A 452 -8.56 25.73 -17.39
CA GLN A 452 -9.45 26.28 -18.43
C GLN A 452 -10.90 25.86 -18.18
N ARG A 453 -11.84 26.80 -18.35
CA ARG A 453 -13.27 26.52 -18.30
C ARG A 453 -13.66 25.67 -19.51
N ILE A 454 -14.21 24.50 -19.28
CA ILE A 454 -14.72 23.60 -20.34
C ILE A 454 -15.90 24.30 -21.02
N LYS A 455 -15.86 24.40 -22.35
CA LYS A 455 -16.96 24.98 -23.16
C LYS A 455 -18.00 23.93 -23.53
N GLY A 456 -17.58 22.67 -23.65
CA GLY A 456 -18.45 21.52 -23.81
C GLY A 456 -18.53 20.95 -25.22
N ARG A 457 -17.56 21.20 -26.12
CA ARG A 457 -17.44 20.45 -27.38
C ARG A 457 -16.92 19.05 -27.09
N ILE A 458 -17.65 18.03 -27.49
CA ILE A 458 -17.27 16.62 -27.31
C ILE A 458 -17.07 15.99 -28.68
N THR A 459 -15.91 15.36 -28.92
CA THR A 459 -15.59 14.71 -30.19
C THR A 459 -15.13 13.28 -29.96
N PHE A 460 -15.77 12.33 -30.60
CA PHE A 460 -15.38 10.92 -30.63
C PHE A 460 -14.68 10.64 -31.96
N ASN A 461 -13.47 10.09 -31.93
CA ASN A 461 -12.67 9.76 -33.11
C ASN A 461 -12.35 8.28 -33.11
N GLY A 462 -13.07 7.48 -33.91
CA GLY A 462 -12.80 6.05 -34.12
C GLY A 462 -12.79 5.25 -32.80
N VAL A 463 -13.67 5.58 -31.87
CA VAL A 463 -13.66 5.03 -30.50
C VAL A 463 -14.07 3.57 -30.50
N VAL A 464 -13.20 2.72 -29.96
CA VAL A 464 -13.46 1.31 -29.66
C VAL A 464 -13.31 1.11 -28.16
N HIS A 465 -14.25 0.39 -27.53
CA HIS A 465 -14.16 0.03 -26.12
C HIS A 465 -14.52 -1.43 -25.90
N ARG A 466 -13.68 -2.12 -25.11
CA ARG A 466 -13.88 -3.49 -24.62
C ARG A 466 -13.79 -3.49 -23.10
N PHE A 467 -14.67 -4.19 -22.42
CA PHE A 467 -14.62 -4.35 -20.98
C PHE A 467 -13.47 -5.29 -20.54
N THR A 468 -13.23 -6.36 -21.31
CA THR A 468 -12.09 -7.27 -21.12
C THR A 468 -11.40 -7.49 -22.46
N ASN A 469 -10.10 -7.82 -22.45
CA ASN A 469 -9.32 -8.01 -23.67
C ASN A 469 -9.89 -9.10 -24.59
N ASP A 470 -10.54 -10.11 -24.02
CA ASP A 470 -11.08 -11.28 -24.72
C ASP A 470 -12.57 -11.10 -25.11
N ALA A 471 -13.23 -10.02 -24.65
CA ALA A 471 -14.62 -9.76 -24.95
C ALA A 471 -14.80 -9.08 -26.32
N GLU A 472 -15.97 -9.27 -26.93
CA GLU A 472 -16.38 -8.47 -28.08
C GLU A 472 -16.46 -6.98 -27.73
N PRO A 473 -16.11 -6.08 -28.66
CA PRO A 473 -16.18 -4.65 -28.39
C PRO A 473 -17.63 -4.21 -28.10
N ALA A 474 -17.83 -3.53 -26.97
CA ALA A 474 -19.12 -2.92 -26.64
C ALA A 474 -19.38 -1.66 -27.51
N ILE A 475 -18.32 -1.01 -27.97
CA ILE A 475 -18.32 0.13 -28.89
C ILE A 475 -17.29 -0.16 -29.98
N MET A 476 -17.66 0.02 -31.26
CA MET A 476 -16.80 -0.28 -32.41
C MET A 476 -16.74 0.90 -33.39
N GLY A 477 -15.62 1.63 -33.40
CA GLY A 477 -15.30 2.64 -34.42
C GLY A 477 -16.22 3.88 -34.46
N VAL A 478 -16.78 4.29 -33.31
CA VAL A 478 -17.73 5.39 -33.25
C VAL A 478 -17.01 6.73 -33.46
N THR A 479 -17.53 7.53 -34.38
CA THR A 479 -17.03 8.86 -34.74
C THR A 479 -18.19 9.85 -34.88
N PHE A 480 -18.21 10.90 -34.06
CA PHE A 480 -19.15 12.03 -34.14
C PHE A 480 -18.63 13.20 -33.30
N SER A 481 -19.22 14.38 -33.50
CA SER A 481 -18.94 15.58 -32.72
C SER A 481 -20.23 16.22 -32.25
N VAL A 482 -20.19 16.77 -31.02
CA VAL A 482 -21.28 17.53 -30.40
C VAL A 482 -20.76 18.92 -30.09
N GLU A 483 -21.48 19.94 -30.59
CA GLU A 483 -21.12 21.35 -30.34
C GLU A 483 -21.68 21.85 -28.99
N PRO A 484 -21.06 22.87 -28.39
CA PRO A 484 -21.57 23.49 -27.17
C PRO A 484 -23.03 23.98 -27.33
N GLY A 485 -23.88 23.56 -26.39
CA GLY A 485 -25.31 23.92 -26.40
C GLY A 485 -26.21 23.02 -27.26
N GLU A 486 -25.63 22.05 -27.96
CA GLU A 486 -26.37 21.08 -28.73
C GLU A 486 -27.01 19.99 -27.84
N VAL A 487 -28.22 19.55 -28.22
CA VAL A 487 -28.90 18.42 -27.58
C VAL A 487 -28.85 17.24 -28.52
N VAL A 488 -28.19 16.18 -28.08
CA VAL A 488 -27.99 14.94 -28.89
C VAL A 488 -28.73 13.78 -28.23
N ALA A 489 -29.54 13.07 -29.01
CA ALA A 489 -30.22 11.85 -28.60
C ALA A 489 -29.49 10.62 -29.13
N ILE A 490 -29.10 9.69 -28.22
CA ILE A 490 -28.49 8.41 -28.56
C ILE A 490 -29.56 7.32 -28.49
N THR A 491 -29.94 6.76 -29.62
CA THR A 491 -30.99 5.75 -29.73
C THR A 491 -30.43 4.40 -30.22
N GLY A 492 -31.15 3.33 -29.94
CA GLY A 492 -30.77 1.98 -30.39
C GLY A 492 -31.32 0.88 -29.48
N PRO A 493 -31.22 -0.39 -29.87
CA PRO A 493 -31.71 -1.52 -29.08
C PRO A 493 -30.95 -1.68 -27.76
N ASN A 494 -31.52 -2.52 -26.84
CA ASN A 494 -30.83 -2.86 -25.60
C ASN A 494 -29.52 -3.60 -25.91
N GLY A 495 -28.44 -3.26 -25.18
CA GLY A 495 -27.11 -3.82 -25.41
C GLY A 495 -26.29 -3.14 -26.51
N SER A 496 -26.81 -2.10 -27.21
CA SER A 496 -26.06 -1.41 -28.28
C SER A 496 -24.94 -0.48 -27.80
N GLY A 497 -24.64 -0.42 -26.50
CA GLY A 497 -23.55 0.37 -25.95
C GLY A 497 -23.89 1.84 -25.63
N LYS A 498 -25.17 2.26 -25.62
CA LYS A 498 -25.57 3.64 -25.32
C LYS A 498 -25.03 4.16 -23.99
N SER A 499 -25.21 3.41 -22.91
CA SER A 499 -24.70 3.77 -21.58
C SER A 499 -23.17 3.77 -21.55
N THR A 500 -22.53 2.83 -22.24
CA THR A 500 -21.08 2.76 -22.36
C THR A 500 -20.52 4.03 -23.03
N LEU A 501 -21.19 4.51 -24.08
CA LEU A 501 -20.80 5.73 -24.78
C LEU A 501 -20.87 6.97 -23.86
N VAL A 502 -21.94 7.09 -23.08
CA VAL A 502 -22.10 8.18 -22.09
C VAL A 502 -21.06 8.09 -20.98
N ASN A 503 -20.79 6.89 -20.47
CA ASN A 503 -19.77 6.67 -19.44
C ASN A 503 -18.35 6.97 -19.97
N LEU A 504 -18.08 6.67 -21.25
CA LEU A 504 -16.84 7.04 -21.92
C LEU A 504 -16.71 8.57 -22.04
N ALA A 505 -17.79 9.29 -22.40
CA ALA A 505 -17.80 10.76 -22.44
C ALA A 505 -17.54 11.38 -21.07
N ALA A 506 -18.08 10.77 -19.99
CA ALA A 506 -17.88 11.19 -18.62
C ALA A 506 -16.49 10.80 -18.06
N GLY A 507 -15.64 10.11 -18.83
CA GLY A 507 -14.32 9.66 -18.39
C GLY A 507 -14.36 8.58 -17.29
N LEU A 508 -15.48 7.87 -17.15
CA LEU A 508 -15.61 6.72 -16.23
C LEU A 508 -14.90 5.48 -16.79
N TYR A 509 -14.92 5.32 -18.12
CA TYR A 509 -14.14 4.33 -18.84
C TYR A 509 -13.15 5.01 -19.79
N GLN A 510 -12.09 4.32 -20.12
CA GLN A 510 -11.12 4.75 -21.12
C GLN A 510 -11.34 3.99 -22.42
N PRO A 511 -11.24 4.64 -23.60
CA PRO A 511 -11.32 3.95 -24.88
C PRO A 511 -10.13 2.98 -25.04
N THR A 512 -10.41 1.78 -25.59
CA THR A 512 -9.36 0.80 -25.93
C THR A 512 -8.57 1.26 -27.15
N MET A 513 -9.28 1.85 -28.15
CA MET A 513 -8.71 2.47 -29.35
C MET A 513 -9.47 3.75 -29.68
N GLY A 514 -8.84 4.63 -30.45
CA GLY A 514 -9.39 5.94 -30.77
C GLY A 514 -9.19 6.95 -29.65
N ALA A 515 -9.86 8.10 -29.76
CA ALA A 515 -9.76 9.18 -28.79
C ALA A 515 -11.11 9.86 -28.53
N ILE A 516 -11.31 10.32 -27.31
CA ILE A 516 -12.43 11.17 -26.92
C ILE A 516 -11.86 12.51 -26.51
N MET A 517 -12.29 13.56 -27.17
CA MET A 517 -11.80 14.91 -26.92
C MET A 517 -12.89 15.79 -26.32
N ILE A 518 -12.53 16.58 -25.34
CA ILE A 518 -13.36 17.63 -24.78
C ILE A 518 -12.63 18.95 -25.02
N ASP A 519 -13.26 19.87 -25.78
CA ASP A 519 -12.66 21.12 -26.24
C ASP A 519 -11.29 20.93 -26.91
N GLY A 520 -11.12 19.84 -27.69
CA GLY A 520 -9.86 19.50 -28.38
C GLY A 520 -8.78 18.94 -27.46
N ILE A 521 -9.12 18.52 -26.23
CA ILE A 521 -8.20 17.87 -25.27
C ILE A 521 -8.64 16.45 -25.04
N ASP A 522 -7.74 15.51 -25.21
CA ASP A 522 -8.01 14.09 -24.95
C ASP A 522 -8.40 13.89 -23.47
N VAL A 523 -9.49 13.18 -23.21
CA VAL A 523 -10.00 12.88 -21.85
C VAL A 523 -8.92 12.23 -20.97
N ARG A 524 -8.00 11.44 -21.55
CA ARG A 524 -6.87 10.82 -20.85
C ARG A 524 -5.84 11.82 -20.31
N GLN A 525 -5.84 13.06 -20.80
CA GLN A 525 -4.93 14.13 -20.37
C GLN A 525 -5.53 15.08 -19.33
N ILE A 526 -6.83 15.03 -19.14
CA ILE A 526 -7.55 15.84 -18.15
C ILE A 526 -7.52 15.10 -16.80
N ASP A 527 -7.31 15.84 -15.69
CA ASP A 527 -7.48 15.25 -14.35
C ASP A 527 -8.93 14.73 -14.22
N PRO A 528 -9.15 13.46 -13.86
CA PRO A 528 -10.50 12.88 -13.74
C PRO A 528 -11.42 13.66 -12.80
N ILE A 529 -10.88 14.31 -11.76
CA ILE A 529 -11.67 15.14 -10.85
C ILE A 529 -12.14 16.39 -11.57
N ASP A 530 -11.23 17.10 -12.24
CA ASP A 530 -11.56 18.33 -12.97
C ASP A 530 -12.58 18.04 -14.07
N LEU A 531 -12.44 16.89 -14.76
CA LEU A 531 -13.38 16.45 -15.76
C LEU A 531 -14.79 16.25 -15.17
N ARG A 532 -14.90 15.45 -14.12
CA ARG A 532 -16.19 15.09 -13.49
C ARG A 532 -16.86 16.25 -12.79
N GLN A 533 -16.10 17.25 -12.33
CA GLN A 533 -16.66 18.50 -11.79
C GLN A 533 -17.33 19.38 -12.85
N ASN A 534 -16.96 19.21 -14.13
CA ASN A 534 -17.51 19.94 -15.24
C ASN A 534 -18.55 19.15 -16.06
N ILE A 535 -18.76 17.87 -15.76
CA ILE A 535 -19.73 16.99 -16.42
C ILE A 535 -20.72 16.47 -15.39
N ALA A 536 -22.00 16.77 -15.58
CA ALA A 536 -23.05 16.16 -14.79
C ALA A 536 -23.59 14.90 -15.48
N LEU A 537 -23.53 13.77 -14.80
CA LEU A 537 -24.09 12.51 -15.26
C LEU A 537 -25.30 12.12 -14.41
N VAL A 538 -26.45 11.88 -15.05
CA VAL A 538 -27.64 11.34 -14.40
C VAL A 538 -27.77 9.87 -14.81
N PRO A 539 -27.44 8.92 -13.93
CA PRO A 539 -27.53 7.49 -14.25
C PRO A 539 -28.97 7.00 -14.21
N GLN A 540 -29.22 5.86 -14.85
CA GLN A 540 -30.54 5.20 -14.83
C GLN A 540 -30.95 4.77 -13.41
N THR A 541 -29.99 4.29 -12.62
CA THR A 541 -30.17 3.92 -11.21
C THR A 541 -29.30 4.84 -10.37
N THR A 542 -29.91 5.65 -9.53
CA THR A 542 -29.19 6.56 -8.64
C THR A 542 -28.98 5.88 -7.29
N GLU A 543 -27.75 5.67 -6.91
CA GLU A 543 -27.38 5.18 -5.59
C GLU A 543 -27.15 6.38 -4.66
N LEU A 544 -27.91 6.41 -3.57
CA LEU A 544 -27.78 7.44 -2.55
C LEU A 544 -26.84 6.96 -1.44
N THR A 545 -25.87 7.80 -1.09
CA THR A 545 -25.05 7.56 0.09
C THR A 545 -25.87 7.76 1.36
N TYR A 546 -25.52 7.02 2.45
CA TYR A 546 -26.17 7.19 3.73
C TYR A 546 -26.01 8.60 4.27
N GLY A 547 -27.13 9.26 4.61
CA GLY A 547 -27.13 10.61 5.13
C GLY A 547 -28.46 11.33 4.88
N THR A 548 -28.51 12.63 5.18
CA THR A 548 -29.66 13.48 4.87
C THR A 548 -29.60 13.94 3.40
N VAL A 549 -30.76 14.26 2.81
CA VAL A 549 -30.84 14.83 1.45
C VAL A 549 -29.97 16.06 1.31
N ALA A 550 -29.93 16.93 2.32
CA ALA A 550 -29.07 18.11 2.32
C ALA A 550 -27.58 17.78 2.32
N GLN A 551 -27.15 16.72 3.01
CA GLN A 551 -25.76 16.24 2.97
C GLN A 551 -25.42 15.69 1.59
N TYR A 552 -26.32 14.89 1.00
CA TYR A 552 -26.12 14.36 -0.36
C TYR A 552 -25.97 15.47 -1.40
N LEU A 553 -26.87 16.46 -1.37
CA LEU A 553 -26.79 17.61 -2.30
C LEU A 553 -25.54 18.48 -2.11
N ARG A 554 -24.94 18.48 -0.93
CA ARG A 554 -23.69 19.21 -0.66
C ARG A 554 -22.42 18.44 -1.03
N LEU A 555 -22.52 17.14 -1.33
CA LEU A 555 -21.40 16.35 -1.81
C LEU A 555 -21.04 16.67 -3.27
N ALA A 556 -21.99 17.19 -4.03
CA ALA A 556 -21.79 17.72 -5.37
C ALA A 556 -21.47 19.22 -5.27
#